data_ba590de5683aa734c8933aa496da5b88
#
_entry.id   ba590de5683aa734c8933aa496da5b88
#
_cell.length_a   1.000
_cell.length_b   1.000
_cell.length_c   1.000
_cell.angle_alpha   90.00
_cell.angle_beta   90.00
_cell.angle_gamma   90.00
#
_symmetry.space_group_name_H-M   'P 1'
#
loop_
_entity.id
_entity.type
_entity.pdbx_description
1 polymer ?
#
loop_
_entity_poly.entity_id
_entity_poly.type
_entity_poly.pdbx_seq_one_letter_code
_entity_poly.pdbx_strand_id
1 'polypeptide(L)'
;MNLNFGGLGDINPTSKKGLRPYGIYLVQLKSVEVKEGQGKQDPTTTWKSLVLHFEGEQGTYQESLFYPNENSAKRYEGKRKDSKGVEFPYVLPSAFEQLKGFMLHIITVVGGDKAKELFVTKAPTCKSTDQFMQLFQAVLTKYCMNKNFY
;
A
#
# COMPACT_ATOMS: atom_id res chain seq x y z
N MET A 1 -1.23 -5.24 8.93
CA MET A 1 -0.55 -5.80 7.74
C MET A 1 0.90 -5.40 7.79
N ASN A 2 1.78 -6.34 7.99
CA ASN A 2 3.20 -6.06 7.82
C ASN A 2 3.48 -6.03 6.32
N LEU A 3 3.96 -4.88 5.83
CA LEU A 3 4.59 -4.84 4.53
C LEU A 3 5.85 -5.71 4.65
N ASN A 4 5.73 -6.96 4.24
CA ASN A 4 6.87 -7.87 4.32
C ASN A 4 7.78 -7.65 3.12
N PHE A 5 8.80 -6.82 3.31
CA PHE A 5 9.86 -6.65 2.31
C PHE A 5 10.77 -7.89 2.20
N GLY A 6 10.64 -8.85 3.12
CA GLY A 6 11.40 -10.10 3.12
C GLY A 6 11.07 -11.06 1.99
N GLY A 7 9.92 -10.91 1.32
CA GLY A 7 9.55 -11.74 0.16
C GLY A 7 10.35 -11.46 -1.11
N LEU A 8 11.22 -10.47 -1.11
CA LEU A 8 12.06 -10.15 -2.28
C LEU A 8 13.01 -11.31 -2.66
N GLY A 9 13.41 -12.15 -1.69
CA GLY A 9 14.23 -13.33 -1.96
C GLY A 9 13.51 -14.43 -2.74
N ASP A 10 12.17 -14.43 -2.72
CA ASP A 10 11.34 -15.40 -3.43
C ASP A 10 11.02 -14.98 -4.87
N ILE A 11 11.38 -13.76 -5.24
CA ILE A 11 11.21 -13.27 -6.61
C ILE A 11 12.24 -13.97 -7.48
N ASN A 12 11.74 -14.69 -8.50
CA ASN A 12 12.63 -15.37 -9.44
C ASN A 12 13.43 -14.34 -10.25
N PRO A 13 14.76 -14.22 -10.04
CA PRO A 13 15.56 -13.21 -10.73
C PRO A 13 15.69 -13.46 -12.24
N THR A 14 15.30 -14.64 -12.72
CA THR A 14 15.31 -14.97 -14.14
C THR A 14 14.00 -14.62 -14.84
N SER A 15 12.98 -14.14 -14.10
CA SER A 15 11.71 -13.70 -14.69
C SER A 15 11.97 -12.48 -15.59
N LYS A 16 11.64 -12.61 -16.87
CA LYS A 16 11.78 -11.51 -17.83
C LYS A 16 10.71 -10.44 -17.69
N LYS A 17 9.68 -10.68 -16.86
CA LYS A 17 8.52 -9.79 -16.71
C LYS A 17 8.53 -8.97 -15.43
N GLY A 18 9.25 -9.40 -14.39
CA GLY A 18 9.33 -8.71 -13.11
C GLY A 18 10.60 -7.87 -12.98
N LEU A 19 10.54 -6.82 -12.18
CA LEU A 19 11.72 -6.05 -11.83
C LEU A 19 12.62 -6.88 -10.90
N ARG A 20 13.94 -6.73 -11.09
CA ARG A 20 14.90 -7.39 -10.21
C ARG A 20 14.84 -6.78 -8.82
N PRO A 21 14.98 -7.59 -7.75
CA PRO A 21 15.11 -7.06 -6.41
C PRO A 21 16.38 -6.20 -6.26
N TYR A 22 16.39 -5.35 -5.25
CA TYR A 22 17.55 -4.52 -4.90
C TYR A 22 17.95 -3.48 -5.96
N GLY A 23 16.98 -2.80 -6.53
CA GLY A 23 17.22 -1.68 -7.44
C GLY A 23 16.31 -0.51 -7.16
N ILE A 24 16.70 0.66 -7.66
CA ILE A 24 15.82 1.81 -7.78
C ILE A 24 15.41 1.90 -9.24
N TYR A 25 14.11 1.86 -9.50
CA TYR A 25 13.58 1.82 -10.85
C TYR A 25 12.64 2.98 -11.10
N LEU A 26 12.72 3.54 -12.30
CA LEU A 26 11.73 4.49 -12.77
C LEU A 26 10.60 3.70 -13.45
N VAL A 27 9.41 3.83 -12.91
CA VAL A 27 8.22 3.15 -13.42
C VAL A 27 7.05 4.12 -13.52
N GLN A 28 6.05 3.76 -14.30
CA GLN A 28 4.81 4.51 -14.41
C GLN A 28 3.63 3.63 -14.03
N LEU A 29 2.65 4.22 -13.36
CA LEU A 29 1.40 3.54 -13.05
C LEU A 29 0.57 3.40 -14.34
N LYS A 30 0.28 2.16 -14.73
CA LYS A 30 -0.44 1.85 -15.97
C LYS A 30 -1.88 1.47 -15.76
N SER A 31 -2.17 0.77 -14.67
CA SER A 31 -3.55 0.39 -14.34
C SER A 31 -3.71 0.16 -12.85
N VAL A 32 -4.95 0.26 -12.40
CA VAL A 32 -5.36 -0.02 -11.03
C VAL A 32 -6.60 -0.90 -11.11
N GLU A 33 -6.55 -2.07 -10.49
CA GLU A 33 -7.68 -3.00 -10.51
C GLU A 33 -8.02 -3.50 -9.11
N VAL A 34 -9.27 -3.89 -8.91
CA VAL A 34 -9.74 -4.52 -7.68
C VAL A 34 -9.73 -6.03 -7.89
N LYS A 35 -9.04 -6.75 -7.01
CA LYS A 35 -9.06 -8.20 -6.95
C LYS A 35 -9.70 -8.66 -5.66
N GLU A 36 -10.46 -9.73 -5.72
CA GLU A 36 -11.07 -10.35 -4.54
C GLU A 36 -10.95 -11.86 -4.61
N GLY A 37 -11.00 -12.50 -3.45
CA GLY A 37 -10.89 -13.94 -3.35
C GLY A 37 -11.25 -14.45 -1.97
N GLN A 38 -11.08 -15.76 -1.78
CA GLN A 38 -11.32 -16.44 -0.52
C GLN A 38 -9.99 -16.82 0.14
N GLY A 39 -9.98 -16.84 1.48
CA GLY A 39 -8.83 -17.29 2.24
C GLY A 39 -8.50 -18.76 1.95
N LYS A 40 -7.23 -19.09 1.79
CA LYS A 40 -6.79 -20.45 1.48
C LYS A 40 -7.01 -21.42 2.65
N GLN A 41 -6.85 -20.92 3.88
CA GLN A 41 -7.00 -21.71 5.11
C GLN A 41 -8.42 -21.72 5.63
N ASP A 42 -9.18 -20.66 5.37
CA ASP A 42 -10.57 -20.51 5.77
C ASP A 42 -11.38 -19.94 4.60
N PRO A 43 -12.09 -20.81 3.84
CA PRO A 43 -12.89 -20.36 2.69
C PRO A 43 -14.06 -19.43 3.05
N THR A 44 -14.42 -19.33 4.33
CA THR A 44 -15.47 -18.39 4.79
C THR A 44 -14.98 -16.96 4.85
N THR A 45 -13.65 -16.75 4.90
CA THR A 45 -13.06 -15.42 4.86
C THR A 45 -12.88 -14.96 3.41
N THR A 46 -13.20 -13.70 3.16
CA THR A 46 -12.98 -13.06 1.87
C THR A 46 -11.96 -11.93 2.01
N TRP A 47 -11.21 -11.70 0.94
CA TRP A 47 -10.28 -10.59 0.88
C TRP A 47 -10.51 -9.79 -0.40
N LYS A 48 -10.24 -8.49 -0.30
CA LYS A 48 -10.14 -7.59 -1.45
C LYS A 48 -8.81 -6.87 -1.42
N SER A 49 -8.26 -6.62 -2.59
CA SER A 49 -7.07 -5.80 -2.73
C SER A 49 -7.19 -4.87 -3.92
N LEU A 50 -6.59 -3.71 -3.79
CA LEU A 50 -6.36 -2.79 -4.89
C LEU A 50 -4.97 -3.08 -5.43
N VAL A 51 -4.86 -3.48 -6.68
CA VAL A 51 -3.59 -3.84 -7.31
C VAL A 51 -3.18 -2.71 -8.24
N LEU A 52 -2.02 -2.13 -7.95
CA LEU A 52 -1.39 -1.10 -8.76
C LEU A 52 -0.39 -1.78 -9.70
N HIS A 53 -0.57 -1.62 -10.99
CA HIS A 53 0.32 -2.15 -12.01
C HIS A 53 1.25 -1.06 -12.52
N PHE A 54 2.53 -1.26 -12.33
CA PHE A 54 3.58 -0.35 -12.77
C PHE A 54 4.37 -0.96 -13.92
N GLU A 55 4.82 -0.12 -14.82
CA GLU A 55 5.61 -0.52 -15.97
C GLU A 55 6.75 0.47 -16.20
N GLY A 56 7.94 -0.05 -16.49
CA GLY A 56 9.12 0.73 -16.83
C GLY A 56 9.93 0.04 -17.90
N GLU A 57 11.03 0.67 -18.33
CA GLU A 57 11.90 0.11 -19.37
C GLU A 57 12.50 -1.24 -18.98
N GLN A 58 12.71 -1.48 -17.70
CA GLN A 58 13.38 -2.67 -17.19
C GLN A 58 12.43 -3.79 -16.79
N GLY A 59 11.12 -3.55 -16.79
CA GLY A 59 10.14 -4.56 -16.42
C GLY A 59 8.90 -4.00 -15.74
N THR A 60 8.13 -4.89 -15.14
CA THR A 60 6.86 -4.59 -14.50
C THR A 60 6.92 -4.85 -13.00
N TYR A 61 6.09 -4.15 -12.25
CA TYR A 61 5.93 -4.32 -10.81
C TYR A 61 4.46 -4.18 -10.43
N GLN A 62 4.03 -4.96 -9.45
CA GLN A 62 2.69 -4.86 -8.89
C GLN A 62 2.77 -4.61 -7.39
N GLU A 63 1.94 -3.71 -6.93
CA GLU A 63 1.72 -3.48 -5.50
C GLU A 63 0.28 -3.79 -5.15
N SER A 64 0.07 -4.63 -4.17
CA SER A 64 -1.27 -5.03 -3.71
C SER A 64 -1.55 -4.37 -2.37
N LEU A 65 -2.60 -3.56 -2.33
CA LEU A 65 -3.06 -2.89 -1.11
C LEU A 65 -4.34 -3.58 -0.65
N PHE A 66 -4.23 -4.39 0.40
CA PHE A 66 -5.39 -5.08 0.95
C PHE A 66 -6.36 -4.09 1.60
N TYR A 67 -7.64 -4.32 1.40
CA TYR A 67 -8.67 -3.53 2.04
C TYR A 67 -8.58 -3.72 3.55
N PRO A 68 -8.53 -2.63 4.32
CA PRO A 68 -8.44 -2.71 5.77
C PRO A 68 -9.70 -3.32 6.38
N ASN A 69 -9.52 -4.01 7.49
CA ASN A 69 -10.59 -4.56 8.33
C ASN A 69 -10.40 -4.09 9.78
N GLU A 70 -11.22 -4.59 10.68
CA GLU A 70 -11.14 -4.22 12.09
C GLU A 70 -9.77 -4.50 12.73
N ASN A 71 -9.13 -5.59 12.33
CA ASN A 71 -7.80 -5.93 12.83
C ASN A 71 -6.73 -4.97 12.33
N SER A 72 -6.93 -4.37 11.16
CA SER A 72 -5.99 -3.39 10.58
C SER A 72 -5.92 -2.09 11.39
N ALA A 73 -6.96 -1.77 12.16
CA ALA A 73 -7.01 -0.56 12.98
C ALA A 73 -6.28 -0.71 14.31
N LYS A 74 -5.90 -1.92 14.71
CA LYS A 74 -5.26 -2.18 16.00
C LYS A 74 -3.80 -1.76 15.96
N ARG A 75 -3.42 -0.94 16.94
CA ARG A 75 -2.02 -0.60 17.18
C ARG A 75 -1.37 -1.69 18.02
N TYR A 76 -0.11 -1.95 17.76
CA TYR A 76 0.70 -2.74 18.68
C TYR A 76 1.22 -1.82 19.79
N GLU A 77 0.89 -2.18 21.01
CA GLU A 77 1.39 -1.48 22.21
C GLU A 77 2.18 -2.48 23.04
N GLY A 78 3.37 -2.07 23.44
CA GLY A 78 4.25 -2.90 24.24
C GLY A 78 5.28 -2.06 24.97
N LYS A 79 6.18 -2.73 25.65
CA LYS A 79 7.31 -2.09 26.33
C LYS A 79 8.61 -2.62 25.74
N ARG A 80 9.55 -1.73 25.55
CA ARG A 80 10.92 -2.05 25.15
C ARG A 80 11.91 -1.53 26.19
N LYS A 81 13.08 -2.15 26.26
CA LYS A 81 14.19 -1.68 27.07
C LYS A 81 15.23 -1.00 26.21
N ASP A 82 15.75 0.13 26.70
CA ASP A 82 16.88 0.79 26.09
C ASP A 82 18.21 0.04 26.38
N SER A 83 19.32 0.56 25.89
CA SER A 83 20.65 -0.03 26.14
C SER A 83 21.05 -0.07 27.61
N LYS A 84 20.40 0.73 28.46
CA LYS A 84 20.63 0.80 29.91
C LYS A 84 19.65 -0.06 30.72
N GLY A 85 18.75 -0.80 30.03
CA GLY A 85 17.77 -1.65 30.69
C GLY A 85 16.53 -0.91 31.20
N VAL A 86 16.36 0.38 30.87
CA VAL A 86 15.19 1.16 31.28
C VAL A 86 14.03 0.88 30.33
N GLU A 87 12.89 0.51 30.89
CA GLU A 87 11.66 0.26 30.11
C GLU A 87 11.04 1.57 29.62
N PHE A 88 10.58 1.56 28.39
CA PHE A 88 9.81 2.66 27.79
C PHE A 88 8.62 2.11 27.01
N PRO A 89 7.51 2.87 26.92
CA PRO A 89 6.37 2.47 26.10
C PRO A 89 6.75 2.46 24.63
N TYR A 90 6.27 1.44 23.91
CA TYR A 90 6.52 1.27 22.49
C TYR A 90 5.21 1.03 21.75
N VAL A 91 4.87 1.94 20.85
CA VAL A 91 3.65 1.89 20.05
C VAL A 91 4.01 1.84 18.57
N LEU A 92 3.54 0.82 17.89
CA LEU A 92 3.67 0.73 16.44
C LEU A 92 2.38 1.22 15.77
N PRO A 93 2.49 1.95 14.67
CA PRO A 93 1.32 2.29 13.87
C PRO A 93 0.55 1.04 13.47
N SER A 94 -0.77 1.14 13.41
CA SER A 94 -1.60 0.07 12.86
C SER A 94 -1.34 -0.12 11.37
N ALA A 95 -1.72 -1.28 10.83
CA ALA A 95 -1.64 -1.54 9.41
C ALA A 95 -2.44 -0.50 8.60
N PHE A 96 -3.57 -0.05 9.14
CA PHE A 96 -4.39 0.98 8.50
C PHE A 96 -3.71 2.36 8.49
N GLU A 97 -3.03 2.71 9.57
CA GLU A 97 -2.25 3.96 9.62
C GLU A 97 -1.09 3.94 8.62
N GLN A 98 -0.41 2.80 8.50
CA GLN A 98 0.66 2.62 7.51
C GLN A 98 0.12 2.70 6.09
N LEU A 99 -1.03 2.10 5.82
CA LEU A 99 -1.70 2.17 4.52
C LEU A 99 -2.07 3.61 4.17
N LYS A 100 -2.66 4.34 5.09
CA LYS A 100 -2.99 5.76 4.88
C LYS A 100 -1.75 6.60 4.61
N GLY A 101 -0.67 6.35 5.34
CA GLY A 101 0.61 7.02 5.14
C GLY A 101 1.18 6.76 3.74
N PHE A 102 1.15 5.52 3.29
CA PHE A 102 1.59 5.13 1.95
C PHE A 102 0.75 5.79 0.86
N MET A 103 -0.58 5.74 1.00
CA MET A 103 -1.50 6.38 0.06
C MET A 103 -1.25 7.89 -0.05
N LEU A 104 -1.16 8.55 1.10
CA LEU A 104 -0.94 9.99 1.15
C LEU A 104 0.41 10.38 0.55
N HIS A 105 1.44 9.58 0.79
CA HIS A 105 2.77 9.80 0.24
C HIS A 105 2.75 9.75 -1.30
N ILE A 106 2.18 8.69 -1.86
CA ILE A 106 2.08 8.54 -3.32
C ILE A 106 1.29 9.70 -3.93
N ILE A 107 0.13 10.00 -3.39
CA ILE A 107 -0.73 11.06 -3.91
C ILE A 107 -0.03 12.41 -3.86
N THR A 108 0.68 12.70 -2.77
CA THR A 108 1.37 13.96 -2.59
C THR A 108 2.56 14.10 -3.53
N VAL A 109 3.41 13.06 -3.59
CA VAL A 109 4.67 13.12 -4.35
C VAL A 109 4.43 13.04 -5.85
N VAL A 110 3.51 12.19 -6.29
CA VAL A 110 3.27 11.93 -7.71
C VAL A 110 2.10 12.75 -8.24
N GLY A 111 1.01 12.83 -7.48
CA GLY A 111 -0.22 13.52 -7.90
C GLY A 111 -0.19 15.04 -7.69
N GLY A 112 0.61 15.52 -6.74
CA GLY A 112 0.74 16.93 -6.43
C GLY A 112 -0.28 17.45 -5.41
N ASP A 113 -0.25 18.77 -5.18
CA ASP A 113 -1.03 19.41 -4.12
C ASP A 113 -2.54 19.32 -4.32
N LYS A 114 -3.00 19.42 -5.56
CA LYS A 114 -4.43 19.29 -5.86
C LYS A 114 -4.97 17.89 -5.55
N ALA A 115 -4.20 16.87 -5.88
CA ALA A 115 -4.55 15.48 -5.58
C ALA A 115 -4.57 15.25 -4.07
N LYS A 116 -3.57 15.74 -3.35
CA LYS A 116 -3.52 15.69 -1.89
C LYS A 116 -4.73 16.36 -1.25
N GLU A 117 -5.05 17.58 -1.66
CA GLU A 117 -6.18 18.32 -1.14
C GLU A 117 -7.49 17.59 -1.36
N LEU A 118 -7.72 17.10 -2.55
CA LEU A 118 -8.92 16.33 -2.88
C LEU A 118 -9.06 15.08 -2.00
N PHE A 119 -7.97 14.31 -1.85
CA PHE A 119 -7.97 13.11 -1.04
C PHE A 119 -8.21 13.39 0.44
N VAL A 120 -7.48 14.36 1.01
CA VAL A 120 -7.60 14.74 2.43
C VAL A 120 -9.00 15.30 2.73
N THR A 121 -9.57 16.07 1.82
CA THR A 121 -10.89 16.68 2.02
C THR A 121 -12.01 15.66 1.92
N LYS A 122 -11.93 14.71 0.97
CA LYS A 122 -12.99 13.73 0.73
C LYS A 122 -12.90 12.48 1.59
N ALA A 123 -11.72 12.10 2.08
CA ALA A 123 -11.54 10.90 2.88
C ALA A 123 -12.47 10.85 4.11
N PRO A 124 -12.67 11.91 4.89
CA PRO A 124 -13.57 11.89 6.04
C PRO A 124 -15.04 11.67 5.68
N THR A 125 -15.42 11.88 4.44
CA THR A 125 -16.81 11.67 3.98
C THR A 125 -17.11 10.21 3.65
N CYS A 126 -16.08 9.36 3.57
CA CYS A 126 -16.23 7.94 3.30
C CYS A 126 -16.85 7.24 4.52
N LYS A 127 -17.87 6.42 4.26
CA LYS A 127 -18.62 5.69 5.29
C LYS A 127 -18.26 4.21 5.36
N SER A 128 -17.47 3.73 4.41
CA SER A 128 -17.05 2.33 4.35
C SER A 128 -15.65 2.21 3.80
N THR A 129 -15.02 1.06 4.04
CA THR A 129 -13.73 0.71 3.44
C THR A 129 -13.79 0.75 1.93
N ASP A 130 -14.86 0.22 1.34
CA ASP A 130 -15.04 0.22 -0.12
C ASP A 130 -15.03 1.64 -0.69
N GLN A 131 -15.73 2.56 -0.06
CA GLN A 131 -15.75 3.96 -0.48
C GLN A 131 -14.38 4.62 -0.36
N PHE A 132 -13.65 4.34 0.70
CA PHE A 132 -12.30 4.87 0.91
C PHE A 132 -11.33 4.36 -0.16
N MET A 133 -11.36 3.07 -0.45
CA MET A 133 -10.49 2.48 -1.48
C MET A 133 -10.88 2.95 -2.88
N GLN A 134 -12.17 3.14 -3.16
CA GLN A 134 -12.64 3.72 -4.42
C GLN A 134 -12.19 5.18 -4.58
N LEU A 135 -12.21 5.95 -3.51
CA LEU A 135 -11.69 7.32 -3.52
C LEU A 135 -10.21 7.35 -3.87
N PHE A 136 -9.42 6.49 -3.24
CA PHE A 136 -7.99 6.38 -3.56
C PHE A 136 -7.76 5.99 -5.02
N GLN A 137 -8.49 4.99 -5.50
CA GLN A 137 -8.42 4.58 -6.90
C GLN A 137 -8.76 5.73 -7.87
N ALA A 138 -9.81 6.48 -7.56
CA ALA A 138 -10.23 7.61 -8.39
C ALA A 138 -9.17 8.72 -8.45
N VAL A 139 -8.56 9.04 -7.30
CA VAL A 139 -7.50 10.04 -7.23
C VAL A 139 -6.25 9.58 -7.98
N LEU A 140 -5.85 8.31 -7.82
CA LEU A 140 -4.75 7.72 -8.58
C LEU A 140 -5.00 7.81 -10.09
N THR A 141 -6.19 7.42 -10.53
CA THR A 141 -6.55 7.40 -11.94
C THR A 141 -6.52 8.81 -12.54
N LYS A 142 -6.98 9.80 -11.78
CA LYS A 142 -7.06 11.18 -12.27
C LYS A 142 -5.70 11.89 -12.27
N TYR A 143 -4.85 11.65 -11.26
CA TYR A 143 -3.66 12.48 -11.02
C TYR A 143 -2.32 11.74 -11.15
N CYS A 144 -2.30 10.42 -11.05
CA CYS A 144 -1.05 9.66 -10.96
C CYS A 144 -0.79 8.73 -12.14
N MET A 145 -1.76 8.54 -13.04
CA MET A 145 -1.59 7.64 -14.19
C MET A 145 -0.53 8.18 -15.15
N ASN A 146 0.31 7.27 -15.63
CA ASN A 146 1.40 7.55 -16.58
C ASN A 146 2.42 8.60 -16.07
N LYS A 147 2.48 8.82 -14.76
CA LYS A 147 3.51 9.65 -14.13
C LYS A 147 4.61 8.79 -13.54
N ASN A 148 5.76 9.40 -13.34
CA ASN A 148 6.95 8.71 -12.87
C ASN A 148 6.89 8.42 -11.37
N PHE A 149 7.21 7.17 -11.03
CA PHE A 149 7.41 6.65 -9.68
C PHE A 149 8.82 6.06 -9.56
N TYR A 150 9.40 6.18 -8.41
CA TYR A 150 10.69 5.56 -8.09
C TYR A 150 10.51 4.46 -7.05
#